data_2f69f2dbb7d4cb5d4ac6725c64529073
#
_entry.id   2f69f2dbb7d4cb5d4ac6725c64529073
#
_cell.length_a   1.000
_cell.length_b   1.000
_cell.length_c   1.000
_cell.angle_alpha   90.00
_cell.angle_beta   90.00
_cell.angle_gamma   90.00
#
_symmetry.space_group_name_H-M   'P 1'
#
loop_
_entity.id
_entity.type
_entity.pdbx_description
1 polymer ?
#
loop_
_entity_poly.entity_id
_entity_poly.type
_entity_poly.pdbx_seq_one_letter_code
_entity_poly.pdbx_strand_id
1 'polypeptide(L)'
;MFSSKRLYILSLISVSLITTVTSTKASLDLLAGVEAGIDTDTAMTTHDLQQTQKILSTETIGKSHFWKNEVTGTAYEIVIDHHYSYGHYPCLAYDLIITKENNTQTKSLDACKNSNDQWISITSGATAL
;
A
#
# COMPACT_ATOMS: atom_id res chain seq x y z
N MET A 1 72.32 5.89 -23.87
CA MET A 1 71.14 5.34 -24.20
C MET A 1 70.06 5.27 -23.14
N PHE A 2 69.10 5.92 -23.34
CA PHE A 2 68.18 6.27 -22.33
C PHE A 2 66.92 5.54 -22.43
N SER A 3 66.65 4.64 -21.58
CA SER A 3 65.30 4.17 -21.43
C SER A 3 64.61 5.01 -20.36
N SER A 4 63.93 5.97 -20.77
CA SER A 4 63.00 6.63 -19.90
C SER A 4 61.85 5.68 -19.61
N LYS A 5 61.95 4.99 -18.55
CA LYS A 5 60.85 4.23 -18.06
C LYS A 5 59.82 5.18 -17.50
N ARG A 6 58.88 5.48 -18.30
CA ARG A 6 57.74 6.23 -17.84
C ARG A 6 56.93 5.32 -16.94
N LEU A 7 57.01 5.61 -15.70
CA LEU A 7 56.09 5.02 -14.77
C LEU A 7 54.73 5.64 -15.01
N TYR A 8 53.89 4.85 -15.59
CA TYR A 8 52.47 5.21 -15.66
C TYR A 8 51.84 4.82 -14.33
N ILE A 9 51.63 5.81 -13.55
CA ILE A 9 50.82 5.65 -12.35
C ILE A 9 49.39 5.59 -12.83
N LEU A 10 48.91 4.41 -12.95
CA LEU A 10 47.48 4.18 -13.09
C LEU A 10 46.84 4.50 -11.76
N SER A 11 46.37 5.71 -11.64
CA SER A 11 45.51 6.04 -10.55
C SER A 11 44.19 5.32 -10.77
N LEU A 12 44.03 4.25 -10.07
CA LEU A 12 42.77 3.60 -9.95
C LEU A 12 41.83 4.48 -9.15
N ILE A 13 41.03 5.22 -9.88
CA ILE A 13 39.93 5.93 -9.26
C ILE A 13 38.91 4.87 -8.92
N SER A 14 38.95 4.40 -7.70
CA SER A 14 37.87 3.60 -7.16
C SER A 14 36.66 4.51 -6.97
N VAL A 15 35.79 4.47 -7.93
CA VAL A 15 34.47 5.06 -7.77
C VAL A 15 33.74 4.18 -6.77
N SER A 16 33.76 4.57 -5.53
CA SER A 16 32.86 3.96 -4.55
C SER A 16 31.45 4.39 -4.89
N LEU A 17 30.71 3.49 -5.47
CA LEU A 17 29.27 3.65 -5.60
C LEU A 17 28.67 3.61 -4.20
N ILE A 18 28.38 4.76 -3.68
CA ILE A 18 27.59 4.85 -2.47
C ILE A 18 26.16 4.63 -2.90
N THR A 19 25.70 3.40 -2.81
CA THR A 19 24.29 3.11 -2.88
C THR A 19 23.68 3.58 -1.58
N THR A 20 23.12 4.77 -1.61
CA THR A 20 22.26 5.19 -0.52
C THR A 20 21.00 4.35 -0.60
N VAL A 21 20.94 3.34 0.23
CA VAL A 21 19.68 2.65 0.49
C VAL A 21 18.85 3.64 1.28
N THR A 22 18.01 4.38 0.58
CA THR A 22 16.93 5.08 1.26
C THR A 22 16.00 4.01 1.80
N SER A 23 16.10 3.76 3.09
CA SER A 23 15.05 2.99 3.75
C SER A 23 13.78 3.83 3.65
N THR A 24 13.01 3.54 2.63
CA THR A 24 11.68 4.05 2.54
C THR A 24 10.94 3.54 3.76
N LYS A 25 10.47 4.43 4.60
CA LYS A 25 9.51 4.09 5.64
C LYS A 25 8.18 3.78 4.95
N ALA A 26 8.20 2.75 4.14
CA ALA A 26 7.07 2.31 3.33
C ALA A 26 5.90 1.80 4.16
N SER A 27 6.11 1.64 5.46
CA SER A 27 5.11 1.07 6.36
C SER A 27 3.98 2.02 6.72
N LEU A 28 4.06 3.28 6.34
CA LEU A 28 3.07 4.28 6.76
C LEU A 28 2.13 4.74 5.65
N ASP A 29 2.40 4.35 4.40
CA ASP A 29 1.64 4.83 3.24
C ASP A 29 0.97 3.68 2.47
N LEU A 30 0.40 2.74 3.20
CA LEU A 30 -0.35 1.66 2.57
C LEU A 30 -1.70 2.18 2.10
N LEU A 31 -1.99 1.94 0.83
CA LEU A 31 -3.30 2.25 0.30
C LEU A 31 -4.39 1.40 0.96
N ALA A 32 -5.55 1.98 1.16
CA ALA A 32 -6.69 1.26 1.71
C ALA A 32 -7.01 0.03 0.87
N GLY A 33 -7.38 -1.04 1.56
CA GLY A 33 -7.60 -2.36 0.98
C GLY A 33 -6.41 -3.30 1.12
N VAL A 34 -5.22 -2.77 1.42
CA VAL A 34 -4.04 -3.58 1.71
C VAL A 34 -3.75 -3.53 3.20
N GLU A 35 -3.71 -4.67 3.81
CA GLU A 35 -3.25 -4.81 5.17
C GLU A 35 -1.76 -5.12 5.18
N ALA A 36 -1.00 -4.32 5.90
CA ALA A 36 0.45 -4.41 5.90
C ALA A 36 0.95 -5.77 6.39
N GLY A 37 1.42 -6.57 5.47
CA GLY A 37 2.38 -7.63 5.78
C GLY A 37 1.87 -8.84 6.52
N ILE A 38 0.59 -8.93 6.85
CA ILE A 38 0.09 -9.99 7.72
C ILE A 38 -0.61 -11.10 6.93
N ASP A 39 -1.08 -10.82 5.74
CA ASP A 39 -1.87 -11.79 5.02
C ASP A 39 -1.58 -11.75 3.53
N THR A 40 -0.80 -12.72 3.07
CA THR A 40 -0.50 -12.88 1.65
C THR A 40 -1.73 -13.31 0.84
N ASP A 41 -2.76 -13.80 1.50
CA ASP A 41 -4.00 -14.25 0.84
C ASP A 41 -4.92 -13.09 0.45
N THR A 42 -4.66 -11.92 1.01
CA THR A 42 -5.41 -10.71 0.69
C THR A 42 -4.63 -9.73 -0.16
N ALA A 43 -3.50 -10.13 -0.70
CA ALA A 43 -2.68 -9.27 -1.54
C ALA A 43 -3.47 -8.77 -2.74
N MET A 44 -3.91 -7.53 -2.66
CA MET A 44 -4.61 -6.87 -3.75
C MET A 44 -3.65 -6.50 -4.87
N THR A 45 -4.11 -6.68 -6.09
CA THR A 45 -3.40 -6.16 -7.26
C THR A 45 -3.62 -4.65 -7.38
N THR A 46 -2.87 -4.01 -8.26
CA THR A 46 -3.07 -2.58 -8.55
C THR A 46 -4.51 -2.28 -8.97
N HIS A 47 -5.12 -3.17 -9.73
CA HIS A 47 -6.53 -3.04 -10.13
C HIS A 47 -7.46 -3.05 -8.92
N ASP A 48 -7.23 -3.96 -7.99
CA ASP A 48 -8.04 -4.07 -6.77
C ASP A 48 -7.90 -2.83 -5.89
N LEU A 49 -6.70 -2.30 -5.79
CA LEU A 49 -6.44 -1.05 -5.05
C LEU A 49 -7.16 0.14 -5.68
N GLN A 50 -7.16 0.22 -6.99
CA GLN A 50 -7.89 1.26 -7.71
C GLN A 50 -9.40 1.15 -7.48
N GLN A 51 -9.94 -0.07 -7.49
CA GLN A 51 -11.35 -0.30 -7.19
C GLN A 51 -11.68 0.11 -5.75
N THR A 52 -10.83 -0.24 -4.81
CA THR A 52 -11.00 0.16 -3.41
C THR A 52 -11.02 1.67 -3.26
N GLN A 53 -10.06 2.37 -3.86
CA GLN A 53 -10.01 3.84 -3.83
C GLN A 53 -11.29 4.47 -4.42
N LYS A 54 -11.75 3.93 -5.53
CA LYS A 54 -12.96 4.41 -6.19
C LYS A 54 -14.20 4.21 -5.31
N ILE A 55 -14.33 3.05 -4.70
CA ILE A 55 -15.47 2.71 -3.84
C ILE A 55 -15.50 3.58 -2.59
N LEU A 56 -14.36 3.72 -1.90
CA LEU A 56 -14.27 4.54 -0.70
C LEU A 56 -14.55 6.01 -1.02
N SER A 57 -14.19 6.47 -2.20
CA SER A 57 -14.48 7.83 -2.65
C SER A 57 -15.95 8.11 -2.93
N THR A 58 -16.79 7.10 -3.04
CA THR A 58 -18.25 7.30 -3.12
C THR A 58 -18.82 7.78 -1.80
N GLU A 59 -18.17 7.43 -0.70
CA GLU A 59 -18.58 7.77 0.67
C GLU A 59 -20.02 7.35 1.01
N THR A 60 -20.54 6.35 0.32
CA THR A 60 -21.90 5.88 0.48
C THR A 60 -22.00 4.80 1.53
N ILE A 61 -22.64 5.11 2.66
CA ILE A 61 -22.79 4.20 3.79
C ILE A 61 -23.82 3.10 3.47
N GLY A 62 -23.50 1.86 3.87
CA GLY A 62 -24.42 0.74 3.84
C GLY A 62 -24.63 0.08 2.50
N LYS A 63 -24.03 0.61 1.43
CA LYS A 63 -24.14 0.01 0.11
C LYS A 63 -23.05 -1.01 -0.12
N SER A 64 -23.41 -2.19 -0.62
CA SER A 64 -22.45 -3.21 -1.02
C SER A 64 -21.86 -2.91 -2.38
N HIS A 65 -20.52 -2.94 -2.46
CA HIS A 65 -19.78 -2.80 -3.69
C HIS A 65 -18.98 -4.06 -3.94
N PHE A 66 -19.22 -4.72 -5.07
CA PHE A 66 -18.58 -5.97 -5.43
C PHE A 66 -17.69 -5.82 -6.63
N TRP A 67 -16.59 -6.55 -6.62
CA TRP A 67 -15.84 -6.82 -7.85
C TRP A 67 -15.14 -8.16 -7.74
N LYS A 68 -14.78 -8.72 -8.86
CA LYS A 68 -14.00 -9.94 -8.94
C LYS A 68 -12.75 -9.67 -9.75
N ASN A 69 -11.63 -10.09 -9.21
CA ASN A 69 -10.38 -10.07 -9.96
C ASN A 69 -10.27 -11.37 -10.75
N GLU A 70 -10.46 -11.27 -12.06
CA GLU A 70 -10.46 -12.44 -12.94
C GLU A 70 -9.07 -13.10 -13.05
N VAL A 71 -8.01 -12.36 -12.77
CA VAL A 71 -6.64 -12.88 -12.81
C VAL A 71 -6.34 -13.75 -11.59
N THR A 72 -6.72 -13.30 -10.42
CA THR A 72 -6.46 -14.00 -9.16
C THR A 72 -7.59 -14.94 -8.75
N GLY A 73 -8.77 -14.76 -9.30
CA GLY A 73 -9.98 -15.49 -8.90
C GLY A 73 -10.57 -15.05 -7.56
N THR A 74 -10.08 -13.96 -7.00
CA THR A 74 -10.54 -13.44 -5.71
C THR A 74 -11.68 -12.46 -5.92
N ALA A 75 -12.77 -12.63 -5.17
CA ALA A 75 -13.88 -11.71 -5.14
C ALA A 75 -13.83 -10.84 -3.89
N TYR A 76 -14.20 -9.59 -4.06
CA TYR A 76 -14.18 -8.60 -2.98
C TYR A 76 -15.52 -7.91 -2.87
N GLU A 77 -15.88 -7.57 -1.65
CA GLU A 77 -17.02 -6.73 -1.33
C GLU A 77 -16.62 -5.70 -0.30
N ILE A 78 -17.01 -4.46 -0.51
CA ILE A 78 -16.82 -3.39 0.47
C ILE A 78 -18.16 -2.82 0.86
N VAL A 79 -18.35 -2.65 2.16
CA VAL A 79 -19.48 -1.94 2.75
C VAL A 79 -18.93 -0.88 3.69
N ILE A 80 -19.21 0.38 3.39
CA ILE A 80 -18.80 1.50 4.25
C ILE A 80 -19.78 1.56 5.44
N ASP A 81 -19.23 1.53 6.65
CA ASP A 81 -20.02 1.51 7.87
C ASP A 81 -20.34 2.92 8.39
N HIS A 82 -19.33 3.73 8.59
CA HIS A 82 -19.53 5.10 9.04
C HIS A 82 -18.35 6.01 8.71
N HIS A 83 -18.60 7.31 8.77
CA HIS A 83 -17.60 8.36 8.62
C HIS A 83 -17.19 8.91 9.98
N TYR A 84 -15.94 9.30 10.09
CA TYR A 84 -15.43 9.99 11.25
C TYR A 84 -14.24 10.86 10.85
N SER A 85 -13.66 11.57 11.78
CA SER A 85 -12.48 12.41 11.55
C SER A 85 -11.37 12.05 12.51
N TYR A 86 -10.16 12.02 12.01
CA TYR A 86 -8.96 11.93 12.83
C TYR A 86 -8.16 13.22 12.65
N GLY A 87 -8.21 14.10 13.64
CA GLY A 87 -7.70 15.46 13.48
C GLY A 87 -8.39 16.18 12.33
N HIS A 88 -7.64 16.58 11.32
CA HIS A 88 -8.15 17.23 10.12
C HIS A 88 -8.43 16.27 8.96
N TYR A 89 -8.19 15.00 9.15
CA TYR A 89 -8.34 14.03 8.09
C TYR A 89 -9.71 13.39 8.13
N PRO A 90 -10.46 13.42 7.02
CA PRO A 90 -11.68 12.65 6.92
C PRO A 90 -11.34 11.17 6.86
N CYS A 91 -12.06 10.38 7.66
CA CYS A 91 -11.86 8.94 7.77
C CYS A 91 -13.17 8.20 7.58
N LEU A 92 -13.07 6.91 7.34
CA LEU A 92 -14.21 6.04 7.32
C LEU A 92 -13.82 4.64 7.82
N ALA A 93 -14.78 3.97 8.42
CA ALA A 93 -14.70 2.56 8.75
C ALA A 93 -15.47 1.77 7.70
N TYR A 94 -14.94 0.66 7.28
CA TYR A 94 -15.57 -0.20 6.29
C TYR A 94 -15.26 -1.66 6.53
N ASP A 95 -16.11 -2.52 6.03
CA ASP A 95 -15.89 -3.95 6.01
C ASP A 95 -15.43 -4.37 4.63
N LEU A 96 -14.35 -5.13 4.59
CA LEU A 96 -13.83 -5.78 3.40
C LEU A 96 -14.08 -7.27 3.51
N ILE A 97 -14.87 -7.79 2.60
CA ILE A 97 -15.19 -9.21 2.53
C ILE A 97 -14.44 -9.80 1.36
N ILE A 98 -13.62 -10.80 1.63
CA ILE A 98 -12.73 -11.42 0.66
C ILE A 98 -13.15 -12.87 0.50
N THR A 99 -13.45 -13.28 -0.72
CA THR A 99 -13.80 -14.66 -1.03
C THR A 99 -12.82 -15.22 -2.05
N LYS A 100 -12.11 -16.26 -1.65
CA LYS A 100 -11.18 -17.00 -2.49
C LYS A 100 -11.43 -18.48 -2.30
N GLU A 101 -11.69 -19.21 -3.37
CA GLU A 101 -11.88 -20.66 -3.34
C GLU A 101 -12.92 -21.09 -2.31
N ASN A 102 -13.98 -20.76 -2.07
CA ASN A 102 -14.95 -21.12 -1.02
C ASN A 102 -14.59 -20.64 0.40
N ASN A 103 -13.51 -19.93 0.58
CA ASN A 103 -13.17 -19.29 1.84
C ASN A 103 -13.57 -17.84 1.81
N THR A 104 -14.36 -17.43 2.79
CA THR A 104 -14.78 -16.05 2.97
C THR A 104 -14.19 -15.50 4.26
N GLN A 105 -13.56 -14.36 4.16
CA GLN A 105 -12.97 -13.65 5.27
C GLN A 105 -13.51 -12.23 5.30
N THR A 106 -13.89 -11.75 6.46
CA THR A 106 -14.33 -10.37 6.66
C THR A 106 -13.33 -9.65 7.53
N LYS A 107 -12.91 -8.47 7.08
CA LYS A 107 -12.01 -7.58 7.82
C LYS A 107 -12.70 -6.24 8.04
N SER A 108 -12.69 -5.78 9.27
CA SER A 108 -13.13 -4.44 9.60
C SER A 108 -11.93 -3.50 9.58
N LEU A 109 -11.93 -2.56 8.67
CA LEU A 109 -10.80 -1.71 8.35
C LEU A 109 -11.17 -0.23 8.47
N ASP A 110 -10.15 0.58 8.68
CA ASP A 110 -10.26 2.02 8.72
C ASP A 110 -9.34 2.64 7.68
N ALA A 111 -9.79 3.71 7.07
CA ALA A 111 -9.01 4.49 6.13
C ALA A 111 -9.24 5.97 6.35
N CYS A 112 -8.18 6.75 6.21
CA CYS A 112 -8.24 8.20 6.23
C CYS A 112 -7.71 8.76 4.92
N LYS A 113 -8.31 9.86 4.48
CA LYS A 113 -7.95 10.51 3.24
C LYS A 113 -6.78 11.46 3.49
N ASN A 114 -5.73 11.31 2.71
CA ASN A 114 -4.56 12.19 2.80
C ASN A 114 -4.76 13.46 1.95
N SER A 115 -3.77 14.34 1.97
CA SER A 115 -3.81 15.59 1.20
C SER A 115 -3.82 15.39 -0.33
N ASN A 116 -3.47 14.20 -0.81
CA ASN A 116 -3.50 13.83 -2.22
C ASN A 116 -4.81 13.14 -2.63
N ASP A 117 -5.84 13.23 -1.80
CA ASP A 117 -7.14 12.58 -2.00
C ASP A 117 -7.07 11.06 -2.09
N GLN A 118 -6.05 10.45 -1.52
CA GLN A 118 -5.90 9.01 -1.44
C GLN A 118 -6.34 8.49 -0.07
N TRP A 119 -7.05 7.40 -0.07
CA TRP A 119 -7.39 6.69 1.14
C TRP A 119 -6.22 5.84 1.59
N ILE A 120 -5.77 6.07 2.80
CA ILE A 120 -4.66 5.36 3.42
C ILE A 120 -5.21 4.48 4.53
N SER A 121 -4.81 3.22 4.51
CA SER A 121 -5.22 2.25 5.52
C SER A 121 -4.61 2.60 6.87
N ILE A 122 -5.46 2.66 7.88
CA ILE A 122 -5.04 2.82 9.26
C ILE A 122 -5.29 1.49 9.94
N THR A 123 -4.23 0.82 10.35
CA THR A 123 -4.40 -0.38 11.16
C THR A 123 -4.46 0.01 12.64
N SER A 124 -5.36 -0.59 13.37
CA SER A 124 -5.54 -0.34 14.80
C SER A 124 -4.30 -0.65 15.64
N GLY A 125 -3.30 -1.29 15.07
CA GLY A 125 -2.00 -1.51 15.71
C GLY A 125 -0.95 -0.44 15.39
N ALA A 126 -1.25 0.50 14.49
CA ALA A 126 -0.32 1.57 14.07
C ALA A 126 -0.40 2.81 14.97
N THR A 127 -1.12 2.76 16.03
CA THR A 127 -1.29 3.87 16.97
C THR A 127 -0.14 4.03 17.95
N ALA A 128 0.92 3.31 17.79
CA ALA A 128 2.14 3.54 18.54
C ALA A 128 2.91 4.74 17.97
N LEU A 129 2.29 5.85 17.98
CA LEU A 129 2.97 7.11 17.74
C LEU A 129 3.24 7.81 19.03
#